data_88fafd59e2143b6e7d5c7afcb307dec5
#
_entry.id   88fafd59e2143b6e7d5c7afcb307dec5
#
_cell.length_a   1.000
_cell.length_b   1.000
_cell.length_c   1.000
_cell.angle_alpha   90.00
_cell.angle_beta   90.00
_cell.angle_gamma   90.00
#
_symmetry.space_group_name_H-M   'P 1'
#
loop_
_entity.id
_entity.type
_entity.pdbx_description
1 polymer ?
#
loop_
_entity_poly.entity_id
_entity_poly.type
_entity_poly.pdbx_seq_one_letter_code
_entity_poly.pdbx_strand_id
1 'polypeptide(L)'
;LKYVDQNGDKIIDEKDEVYLGERYGWQGTPLTVGLNLTLKWKNFTLFALGTGYWGASAFTSGDYYWVYGDKKYSEVVRGRWTPETAETATYPRLTTQTDNHNYRNSDFWMYKTNRFNLSRLQLTYDLPKQWLGNSFVRSFSVYAYASNLLTISKEREKLELNTGAAPQTRFYNIGFKIGF
;
A
#
# COMPACT_ATOMS: atom_id res chain seq x y z
N LEU A 1 -4.24 -8.40 -24.26
CA LEU A 1 -5.56 -8.50 -23.61
C LEU A 1 -6.64 -8.69 -24.66
N LYS A 2 -7.75 -9.30 -24.26
CA LYS A 2 -8.95 -9.46 -25.08
C LYS A 2 -10.08 -8.72 -24.37
N TYR A 3 -10.55 -7.65 -24.98
CA TYR A 3 -11.68 -6.87 -24.48
C TYR A 3 -13.00 -7.43 -24.98
N VAL A 4 -14.08 -7.10 -24.28
CA VAL A 4 -15.44 -7.50 -24.64
C VAL A 4 -16.03 -6.44 -25.55
N ASP A 5 -16.54 -6.85 -26.69
CA ASP A 5 -17.34 -6.03 -27.59
C ASP A 5 -18.72 -5.83 -26.91
N GLN A 6 -18.97 -4.64 -26.40
CA GLN A 6 -20.16 -4.32 -25.62
C GLN A 6 -21.38 -3.99 -26.51
N ASN A 7 -21.13 -3.44 -27.69
CA ASN A 7 -22.16 -3.02 -28.62
C ASN A 7 -22.46 -4.02 -29.74
N GLY A 8 -21.60 -5.06 -29.93
CA GLY A 8 -21.77 -6.12 -30.91
C GLY A 8 -21.36 -5.76 -32.34
N ASP A 9 -20.63 -4.66 -32.55
CA ASP A 9 -20.25 -4.19 -33.88
C ASP A 9 -18.94 -4.84 -34.40
N LYS A 10 -18.28 -5.68 -33.59
CA LYS A 10 -17.03 -6.39 -33.84
C LYS A 10 -15.79 -5.49 -33.94
N ILE A 11 -15.90 -4.25 -33.48
CA ILE A 11 -14.82 -3.29 -33.40
C ILE A 11 -14.63 -2.94 -31.93
N ILE A 12 -13.41 -3.08 -31.41
CA ILE A 12 -13.11 -2.67 -30.02
C ILE A 12 -12.65 -1.22 -30.03
N ASP A 13 -13.53 -0.33 -29.63
CA ASP A 13 -13.29 1.12 -29.60
C ASP A 13 -13.84 1.77 -28.29
N GLU A 14 -13.96 3.09 -28.28
CA GLU A 14 -14.45 3.87 -27.14
C GLU A 14 -15.92 3.56 -26.77
N LYS A 15 -16.70 3.01 -27.70
CA LYS A 15 -18.09 2.63 -27.43
C LYS A 15 -18.21 1.35 -26.59
N ASP A 16 -17.11 0.62 -26.45
CA ASP A 16 -17.02 -0.56 -25.59
C ASP A 16 -16.56 -0.23 -24.18
N GLU A 17 -16.30 1.04 -23.88
CA GLU A 17 -15.96 1.47 -22.55
C GLU A 17 -17.19 1.46 -21.65
N VAL A 18 -17.05 0.83 -20.49
CA VAL A 18 -18.12 0.72 -19.49
C VAL A 18 -17.70 1.33 -18.15
N TYR A 19 -18.66 1.91 -17.45
CA TYR A 19 -18.41 2.38 -16.10
C TYR A 19 -18.34 1.22 -15.11
N LEU A 20 -17.18 1.02 -14.48
CA LEU A 20 -16.94 -0.10 -13.58
C LEU A 20 -17.56 0.08 -12.17
N GLY A 21 -18.15 1.25 -11.89
CA GLY A 21 -18.77 1.51 -10.58
C GLY A 21 -17.79 1.68 -9.42
N GLU A 22 -16.49 1.83 -9.69
CA GLU A 22 -15.44 1.87 -8.69
C GLU A 22 -14.97 3.29 -8.40
N ARG A 23 -14.73 3.61 -7.14
CA ARG A 23 -14.05 4.85 -6.78
C ARG A 23 -12.56 4.73 -7.07
N TYR A 24 -12.04 5.69 -7.83
CA TYR A 24 -10.64 5.73 -8.21
C TYR A 24 -9.81 6.57 -7.24
N GLY A 25 -8.60 6.10 -6.97
CA GLY A 25 -7.53 6.85 -6.32
C GLY A 25 -7.45 6.73 -4.80
N TRP A 26 -6.40 7.35 -4.28
CA TRP A 26 -6.05 7.31 -2.86
C TRP A 26 -6.88 8.27 -2.02
N GLN A 27 -7.37 9.34 -2.62
CA GLN A 27 -8.04 10.45 -1.97
C GLN A 27 -9.57 10.33 -1.92
N GLY A 28 -10.12 9.29 -2.41
CA GLY A 28 -11.57 9.09 -2.46
C GLY A 28 -12.08 7.88 -1.71
N THR A 29 -11.31 7.39 -0.73
CA THR A 29 -11.71 6.20 0.05
C THR A 29 -13.01 6.49 0.79
N PRO A 30 -14.11 5.78 0.47
CA PRO A 30 -15.41 6.06 1.08
C PRO A 30 -15.47 5.72 2.56
N LEU A 31 -14.62 4.79 3.01
CA LEU A 31 -14.52 4.42 4.42
C LEU A 31 -13.09 4.57 4.92
N THR A 32 -12.90 5.44 5.91
CA THR A 32 -11.66 5.56 6.67
C THR A 32 -11.95 5.30 8.14
N VAL A 33 -11.18 4.39 8.76
CA VAL A 33 -11.32 4.03 10.17
C VAL A 33 -9.99 4.28 10.88
N GLY A 34 -10.03 5.07 11.94
CA GLY A 34 -8.89 5.31 12.82
C GLY A 34 -8.90 4.36 14.03
N LEU A 35 -7.76 3.79 14.38
CA LEU A 35 -7.51 3.10 15.62
C LEU A 35 -6.54 3.91 16.47
N ASN A 36 -6.95 4.26 17.69
CA ASN A 36 -6.08 4.88 18.69
C ASN A 36 -6.26 4.08 19.98
N LEU A 37 -5.28 3.26 20.33
CA LEU A 37 -5.33 2.36 21.49
C LEU A 37 -4.20 2.72 22.44
N THR A 38 -4.55 2.91 23.73
CA THR A 38 -3.59 3.05 24.82
C THR A 38 -3.92 2.05 25.92
N LEU A 39 -3.01 1.14 26.19
CA LEU A 39 -3.11 0.17 27.26
C LEU A 39 -2.07 0.47 28.34
N LYS A 40 -2.49 0.52 29.59
CA LYS A 40 -1.60 0.73 30.73
C LYS A 40 -1.64 -0.50 31.65
N TRP A 41 -0.46 -0.99 32.00
CA TRP A 41 -0.32 -2.08 32.96
C TRP A 41 0.91 -1.82 33.84
N LYS A 42 0.68 -1.58 35.11
CA LYS A 42 1.72 -1.14 36.07
C LYS A 42 2.46 0.08 35.51
N ASN A 43 3.77 -0.08 35.28
CA ASN A 43 4.65 0.96 34.77
C ASN A 43 4.79 0.94 33.23
N PHE A 44 4.10 0.03 32.54
CA PHE A 44 4.11 -0.05 31.09
C PHE A 44 2.93 0.67 30.48
N THR A 45 3.19 1.39 29.39
CA THR A 45 2.17 1.96 28.52
C THR A 45 2.45 1.48 27.10
N LEU A 46 1.48 0.77 26.53
CA LEU A 46 1.48 0.42 25.11
C LEU A 46 0.54 1.38 24.39
N PHE A 47 1.06 2.02 23.34
CA PHE A 47 0.30 2.89 22.45
C PHE A 47 0.32 2.32 21.03
N ALA A 48 -0.83 2.25 20.37
CA ALA A 48 -0.94 1.84 18.97
C ALA A 48 -1.83 2.81 18.21
N LEU A 49 -1.35 3.27 17.07
CA LEU A 49 -2.07 4.13 16.13
C LEU A 49 -2.14 3.45 14.78
N GLY A 50 -3.33 3.30 14.23
CA GLY A 50 -3.55 2.70 12.93
C GLY A 50 -4.65 3.40 12.15
N THR A 51 -4.62 3.25 10.83
CA THR A 51 -5.66 3.77 9.94
C THR A 51 -5.99 2.74 8.88
N GLY A 52 -7.27 2.46 8.74
CA GLY A 52 -7.81 1.60 7.70
C GLY A 52 -8.52 2.39 6.62
N TYR A 53 -8.45 1.90 5.39
CA TYR A 53 -9.02 2.51 4.18
C TYR A 53 -9.69 1.43 3.35
N TRP A 54 -10.94 1.63 2.95
CA TRP A 54 -11.71 0.68 2.16
C TRP A 54 -12.61 1.34 1.13
N GLY A 55 -12.88 0.61 0.06
CA GLY A 55 -13.87 0.95 -0.96
C GLY A 55 -13.34 1.79 -2.10
N ALA A 56 -12.01 1.84 -2.31
CA ALA A 56 -11.42 2.47 -3.48
C ALA A 56 -10.59 1.48 -4.28
N SER A 57 -10.38 1.80 -5.55
CA SER A 57 -9.56 1.06 -6.50
C SER A 57 -8.52 1.97 -7.14
N ALA A 58 -7.44 1.39 -7.63
CA ALA A 58 -6.43 2.08 -8.40
C ALA A 58 -5.98 1.21 -9.57
N PHE A 59 -5.29 1.81 -10.55
CA PHE A 59 -4.73 1.08 -11.67
C PHE A 59 -3.22 0.92 -11.51
N THR A 60 -2.71 -0.24 -11.85
CA THR A 60 -1.29 -0.45 -12.05
C THR A 60 -0.92 0.14 -13.41
N SER A 61 -0.41 1.36 -13.40
CA SER A 61 0.02 2.10 -14.60
C SER A 61 1.44 2.65 -14.39
N GLY A 62 1.96 3.32 -15.40
CA GLY A 62 3.33 3.83 -15.38
C GLY A 62 4.36 2.86 -15.93
N ASP A 63 5.61 3.32 -16.06
CA ASP A 63 6.67 2.64 -16.80
C ASP A 63 7.11 1.29 -16.21
N TYR A 64 6.84 1.07 -14.94
CA TYR A 64 7.10 -0.22 -14.30
C TYR A 64 6.11 -1.30 -14.75
N TYR A 65 4.84 -0.95 -14.90
CA TYR A 65 3.78 -1.90 -15.24
C TYR A 65 3.47 -1.93 -16.74
N TRP A 66 3.54 -0.79 -17.43
CA TRP A 66 3.21 -0.66 -18.84
C TRP A 66 4.47 -0.62 -19.68
N VAL A 67 5.01 -1.80 -19.97
CA VAL A 67 6.28 -1.97 -20.70
C VAL A 67 6.01 -2.21 -22.17
N TYR A 68 6.25 -1.18 -22.98
CA TYR A 68 6.12 -1.20 -24.43
C TYR A 68 7.14 -0.24 -25.08
N GLY A 69 7.30 -0.33 -26.38
CA GLY A 69 8.24 0.51 -27.11
C GLY A 69 9.69 0.24 -26.71
N ASP A 70 10.39 1.29 -26.34
CA ASP A 70 11.79 1.30 -25.89
C ASP A 70 11.97 1.32 -24.36
N LYS A 71 10.86 1.16 -23.61
CA LYS A 71 10.90 1.15 -22.16
C LYS A 71 11.71 -0.02 -21.62
N LYS A 72 12.39 0.21 -20.48
CA LYS A 72 13.14 -0.83 -19.79
C LYS A 72 12.22 -1.89 -19.21
N TYR A 73 12.64 -3.14 -19.30
CA TYR A 73 11.89 -4.26 -18.71
C TYR A 73 11.94 -4.21 -17.19
N SER A 74 10.77 -4.38 -16.60
CA SER A 74 10.58 -4.58 -15.17
C SER A 74 10.34 -6.05 -14.85
N GLU A 75 10.28 -6.41 -13.58
CA GLU A 75 10.06 -7.79 -13.15
C GLU A 75 8.70 -8.35 -13.57
N VAL A 76 7.67 -7.50 -13.66
CA VAL A 76 6.30 -7.90 -14.01
C VAL A 76 6.21 -8.59 -15.38
N VAL A 77 7.12 -8.27 -16.31
CA VAL A 77 7.13 -8.89 -17.67
C VAL A 77 7.59 -10.34 -17.68
N ARG A 78 8.10 -10.87 -16.57
CA ARG A 78 8.45 -12.29 -16.48
C ARG A 78 7.24 -13.21 -16.66
N GLY A 79 6.07 -12.75 -16.22
CA GLY A 79 4.79 -13.43 -16.41
C GLY A 79 4.12 -13.18 -17.78
N ARG A 80 4.85 -12.68 -18.78
CA ARG A 80 4.29 -12.33 -20.09
C ARG A 80 3.69 -13.51 -20.82
N TRP A 81 2.67 -13.22 -21.59
CA TRP A 81 2.07 -14.18 -22.48
C TRP A 81 3.02 -14.58 -23.64
N THR A 82 3.17 -15.87 -23.85
CA THR A 82 3.76 -16.49 -25.02
C THR A 82 2.87 -17.70 -25.38
N PRO A 83 3.03 -18.31 -26.57
CA PRO A 83 2.28 -19.54 -26.89
C PRO A 83 2.44 -20.65 -25.83
N GLU A 84 3.64 -20.76 -25.25
CA GLU A 84 3.96 -21.77 -24.24
C GLU A 84 3.38 -21.43 -22.85
N THR A 85 3.12 -20.17 -22.57
CA THR A 85 2.60 -19.68 -21.27
C THR A 85 1.14 -19.24 -21.35
N ALA A 86 0.42 -19.58 -22.42
CA ALA A 86 -0.93 -19.08 -22.68
C ALA A 86 -1.90 -19.27 -21.49
N GLU A 87 -1.80 -20.40 -20.78
CA GLU A 87 -2.69 -20.76 -19.65
C GLU A 87 -2.22 -20.18 -18.30
N THR A 88 -0.97 -19.76 -18.19
CA THR A 88 -0.38 -19.33 -16.91
C THR A 88 0.09 -17.87 -16.90
N ALA A 89 0.00 -17.20 -18.05
CA ALA A 89 0.46 -15.82 -18.19
C ALA A 89 -0.33 -14.86 -17.28
N THR A 90 0.42 -14.05 -16.53
CA THR A 90 -0.12 -13.00 -15.64
C THR A 90 0.11 -11.60 -16.19
N TYR A 91 0.73 -11.49 -17.36
CA TYR A 91 1.07 -10.24 -18.02
C TYR A 91 0.83 -10.35 -19.54
N PRO A 92 0.41 -9.28 -20.22
CA PRO A 92 0.17 -9.30 -21.66
C PRO A 92 1.42 -9.62 -22.50
N ARG A 93 1.23 -9.96 -23.75
CA ARG A 93 2.33 -10.08 -24.72
C ARG A 93 3.09 -8.76 -24.83
N LEU A 94 4.41 -8.82 -24.79
CA LEU A 94 5.26 -7.66 -25.04
C LEU A 94 5.14 -7.18 -26.49
N THR A 95 5.29 -5.88 -26.69
CA THR A 95 5.22 -5.22 -27.98
C THR A 95 6.14 -4.01 -28.00
N THR A 96 6.67 -3.71 -29.17
CA THR A 96 7.42 -2.48 -29.47
C THR A 96 6.51 -1.33 -29.88
N GLN A 97 5.23 -1.59 -30.13
CA GLN A 97 4.25 -0.56 -30.48
C GLN A 97 3.88 0.26 -29.26
N THR A 98 3.81 1.57 -29.42
CA THR A 98 3.47 2.52 -28.37
C THR A 98 1.97 2.67 -28.16
N ASP A 99 1.17 2.51 -29.24
CA ASP A 99 -0.28 2.53 -29.17
C ASP A 99 -0.81 1.09 -29.23
N ASN A 100 -1.05 0.52 -28.07
CA ASN A 100 -1.42 -0.87 -27.97
C ASN A 100 -2.61 -1.05 -27.03
N HIS A 101 -3.56 -1.88 -27.45
CA HIS A 101 -4.73 -2.26 -26.67
C HIS A 101 -4.43 -2.84 -25.29
N ASN A 102 -3.24 -3.42 -25.09
CA ASN A 102 -2.88 -4.01 -23.79
C ASN A 102 -2.70 -2.96 -22.70
N TYR A 103 -2.45 -1.70 -23.03
CA TYR A 103 -2.08 -0.65 -22.09
C TYR A 103 -3.16 0.44 -22.02
N ARG A 104 -4.36 0.02 -21.63
CA ARG A 104 -5.53 0.87 -21.34
C ARG A 104 -6.03 0.61 -19.94
N ASN A 105 -6.64 1.61 -19.32
CA ASN A 105 -7.32 1.41 -18.05
C ASN A 105 -8.44 0.38 -18.24
N SER A 106 -8.33 -0.72 -17.49
CA SER A 106 -9.26 -1.84 -17.57
C SER A 106 -9.28 -2.57 -16.23
N ASP A 107 -10.22 -3.46 -16.04
CA ASP A 107 -10.31 -4.35 -14.89
C ASP A 107 -9.05 -5.18 -14.69
N PHE A 108 -8.36 -5.58 -15.78
CA PHE A 108 -7.08 -6.28 -15.71
C PHE A 108 -5.99 -5.50 -14.94
N TRP A 109 -5.94 -4.19 -15.12
CA TRP A 109 -4.94 -3.33 -14.46
C TRP A 109 -5.43 -2.76 -13.13
N MET A 110 -6.71 -2.98 -12.80
CA MET A 110 -7.32 -2.44 -11.59
C MET A 110 -7.04 -3.33 -10.37
N TYR A 111 -6.79 -2.71 -9.23
CA TYR A 111 -6.67 -3.38 -7.95
C TYR A 111 -7.37 -2.62 -6.83
N LYS A 112 -7.80 -3.32 -5.78
CA LYS A 112 -8.40 -2.71 -4.60
C LYS A 112 -7.32 -2.11 -3.70
N THR A 113 -7.54 -0.87 -3.25
CA THR A 113 -6.60 -0.19 -2.34
C THR A 113 -6.93 -0.42 -0.86
N ASN A 114 -7.79 -1.39 -0.57
CA ASN A 114 -8.18 -1.75 0.79
C ASN A 114 -6.97 -2.13 1.63
N ARG A 115 -6.77 -1.43 2.75
CA ARG A 115 -5.64 -1.66 3.65
C ARG A 115 -5.92 -1.19 5.06
N PHE A 116 -5.20 -1.77 6.00
CA PHE A 116 -5.03 -1.23 7.35
C PHE A 116 -3.54 -1.03 7.61
N ASN A 117 -3.16 0.18 7.97
CA ASN A 117 -1.79 0.57 8.29
C ASN A 117 -1.64 0.77 9.79
N LEU A 118 -0.73 0.02 10.44
CA LEU A 118 -0.29 0.30 11.79
C LEU A 118 0.83 1.35 11.71
N SER A 119 0.41 2.61 11.84
CA SER A 119 1.29 3.78 11.62
C SER A 119 2.29 3.97 12.75
N ARG A 120 1.93 3.63 13.99
CA ARG A 120 2.81 3.72 15.16
C ARG A 120 2.46 2.66 16.19
N LEU A 121 3.48 2.00 16.70
CA LEU A 121 3.42 1.17 17.89
C LEU A 121 4.52 1.64 18.84
N GLN A 122 4.18 1.98 20.08
CA GLN A 122 5.12 2.47 21.08
C GLN A 122 4.92 1.74 22.40
N LEU A 123 6.02 1.26 22.99
CA LEU A 123 6.07 0.76 24.36
C LEU A 123 6.87 1.75 25.20
N THR A 124 6.28 2.21 26.30
CA THR A 124 6.91 3.09 27.27
C THR A 124 6.96 2.40 28.63
N TYR A 125 8.10 2.52 29.30
CA TYR A 125 8.27 2.09 30.68
C TYR A 125 8.60 3.28 31.55
N ASP A 126 7.76 3.56 32.53
CA ASP A 126 7.96 4.63 33.52
C ASP A 126 8.68 4.05 34.73
N LEU A 127 9.85 4.60 35.07
CA LEU A 127 10.58 4.16 36.26
C LEU A 127 9.77 4.44 37.54
N PRO A 128 9.72 3.47 38.47
CA PRO A 128 9.08 3.68 39.76
C PRO A 128 9.74 4.86 40.50
N LYS A 129 8.93 5.74 41.08
CA LYS A 129 9.43 6.91 41.82
C LYS A 129 10.42 6.53 42.93
N GLN A 130 10.26 5.34 43.54
CA GLN A 130 11.17 4.82 44.58
C GLN A 130 12.63 4.69 44.08
N TRP A 131 12.84 4.46 42.79
CA TRP A 131 14.20 4.33 42.22
C TRP A 131 14.87 5.67 41.94
N LEU A 132 14.10 6.75 41.90
CA LEU A 132 14.59 8.10 41.67
C LEU A 132 15.05 8.77 42.98
N GLY A 133 14.65 8.24 44.15
CA GLY A 133 15.04 8.76 45.46
C GLY A 133 14.71 10.24 45.65
N ASN A 134 15.57 10.93 46.36
CA ASN A 134 15.46 12.39 46.60
C ASN A 134 16.23 13.20 45.54
N SER A 135 16.38 12.67 44.31
CA SER A 135 17.04 13.43 43.25
C SER A 135 16.16 14.56 42.71
N PHE A 136 16.79 15.52 42.03
CA PHE A 136 16.06 16.60 41.33
C PHE A 136 15.20 16.07 40.15
N VAL A 137 15.42 14.80 39.76
CA VAL A 137 14.63 14.15 38.70
C VAL A 137 13.31 13.65 39.28
N ARG A 138 12.20 14.16 38.79
CA ARG A 138 10.84 13.80 39.25
C ARG A 138 10.23 12.63 38.48
N SER A 139 10.65 12.44 37.24
CA SER A 139 10.19 11.32 36.42
C SER A 139 11.26 10.91 35.41
N PHE A 140 11.33 9.63 35.12
CA PHE A 140 12.16 9.06 34.06
C PHE A 140 11.39 7.95 33.36
N SER A 141 11.36 8.02 32.04
CA SER A 141 10.72 7.01 31.21
C SER A 141 11.63 6.61 30.05
N VAL A 142 11.63 5.35 29.70
CA VAL A 142 12.27 4.83 28.50
C VAL A 142 11.18 4.38 27.54
N TYR A 143 11.34 4.66 26.25
CA TYR A 143 10.40 4.21 25.27
C TYR A 143 11.09 3.66 24.01
N ALA A 144 10.45 2.72 23.39
CA ALA A 144 10.77 2.26 22.04
C ALA A 144 9.52 2.42 21.17
N TYR A 145 9.68 2.89 19.94
CA TYR A 145 8.58 2.90 18.98
C TYR A 145 9.02 2.51 17.58
N ALA A 146 8.06 1.96 16.85
CA ALA A 146 8.17 1.68 15.43
C ALA A 146 7.12 2.48 14.66
N SER A 147 7.49 3.03 13.51
CA SER A 147 6.60 3.72 12.58
C SER A 147 6.44 2.91 11.30
N ASN A 148 5.24 2.96 10.70
CA ASN A 148 4.85 2.22 9.49
C ASN A 148 5.12 0.72 9.63
N LEU A 149 4.83 0.17 10.81
CA LEU A 149 5.26 -1.18 11.19
C LEU A 149 4.62 -2.26 10.33
N LEU A 150 3.36 -2.10 10.00
CA LEU A 150 2.57 -3.14 9.34
C LEU A 150 1.53 -2.53 8.40
N THR A 151 1.47 -3.08 7.19
CA THR A 151 0.37 -2.88 6.24
C THR A 151 -0.34 -4.22 6.05
N ILE A 152 -1.62 -4.28 6.38
CA ILE A 152 -2.49 -5.44 6.15
C ILE A 152 -3.30 -5.15 4.89
N SER A 153 -3.04 -5.86 3.81
CA SER A 153 -3.75 -5.75 2.53
C SER A 153 -3.47 -6.97 1.68
N LYS A 154 -4.39 -7.33 0.80
CA LYS A 154 -4.14 -8.33 -0.26
C LYS A 154 -3.11 -7.83 -1.27
N GLU A 155 -3.11 -6.54 -1.53
CA GLU A 155 -2.23 -5.87 -2.50
C GLU A 155 -1.04 -5.18 -1.82
N ARG A 156 -0.58 -5.75 -0.69
CA ARG A 156 0.47 -5.15 0.14
C ARG A 156 1.73 -4.80 -0.65
N GLU A 157 2.17 -5.69 -1.54
CA GLU A 157 3.39 -5.48 -2.32
C GLU A 157 3.28 -4.24 -3.22
N LYS A 158 2.18 -4.08 -3.95
CA LYS A 158 1.92 -2.89 -4.78
C LYS A 158 1.87 -1.61 -3.95
N LEU A 159 1.21 -1.68 -2.78
CA LEU A 159 1.01 -0.55 -1.88
C LEU A 159 2.30 -0.10 -1.20
N GLU A 160 3.15 -1.04 -0.76
CA GLU A 160 4.42 -0.75 -0.09
C GLU A 160 5.52 -0.34 -1.09
N LEU A 161 5.54 -0.93 -2.29
CA LEU A 161 6.49 -0.58 -3.34
C LEU A 161 6.32 0.86 -3.82
N ASN A 162 5.07 1.35 -3.87
CA ASN A 162 4.72 2.72 -4.26
C ASN A 162 5.43 3.15 -5.55
N THR A 163 5.24 2.37 -6.60
CA THR A 163 5.94 2.53 -7.88
C THR A 163 5.77 3.94 -8.45
N GLY A 164 6.88 4.58 -8.79
CA GLY A 164 6.94 5.97 -9.23
C GLY A 164 7.17 6.99 -8.12
N ALA A 165 7.24 6.55 -6.85
CA ALA A 165 7.59 7.35 -5.68
C ALA A 165 8.50 6.55 -4.74
N ALA A 166 8.85 7.13 -3.59
CA ALA A 166 9.64 6.42 -2.59
C ALA A 166 8.84 5.26 -1.98
N PRO A 167 9.43 4.06 -1.85
CA PRO A 167 8.80 2.95 -1.15
C PRO A 167 8.54 3.28 0.31
N GLN A 168 7.57 2.61 0.91
CA GLN A 168 7.27 2.77 2.32
C GLN A 168 8.44 2.29 3.18
N THR A 169 8.94 3.16 4.06
CA THR A 169 10.02 2.85 4.98
C THR A 169 9.48 2.61 6.40
N ARG A 170 10.17 1.73 7.13
CA ARG A 170 9.92 1.47 8.56
C ARG A 170 10.99 2.13 9.39
N PHE A 171 10.58 2.77 10.47
CA PHE A 171 11.51 3.42 11.40
C PHE A 171 11.38 2.79 12.78
N TYR A 172 12.51 2.57 13.43
CA TYR A 172 12.60 2.07 14.79
C TYR A 172 13.42 3.08 15.61
N ASN A 173 12.88 3.48 16.76
CA ASN A 173 13.50 4.46 17.62
C ASN A 173 13.44 4.00 19.07
N ILE A 174 14.50 4.31 19.81
CA ILE A 174 14.58 4.17 21.27
C ILE A 174 14.93 5.53 21.83
N GLY A 175 14.31 5.91 22.93
CA GLY A 175 14.55 7.19 23.58
C GLY A 175 14.19 7.16 25.05
N PHE A 176 14.47 8.25 25.72
CA PHE A 176 14.11 8.47 27.12
C PHE A 176 13.51 9.86 27.31
N LYS A 177 12.77 10.02 28.37
CA LYS A 177 12.13 11.26 28.79
C LYS A 177 12.45 11.50 30.25
N ILE A 178 12.93 12.68 30.58
CA ILE A 178 13.27 13.10 31.94
C ILE A 178 12.40 14.31 32.29
N GLY A 179 11.82 14.31 33.48
CA GLY A 179 11.12 15.44 34.09
C GLY A 179 11.81 15.88 35.38
N PHE A 180 11.96 17.17 35.54
CA PHE A 180 12.60 17.84 36.70
C PHE A 180 11.56 18.51 37.58
#